data_e51167050e4fdbe3edfb6d65bf59b2da
#
_entry.id   e51167050e4fdbe3edfb6d65bf59b2da
#
_cell.length_a   1.000
_cell.length_b   1.000
_cell.length_c   1.000
_cell.angle_alpha   90.00
_cell.angle_beta   90.00
_cell.angle_gamma   90.00
#
_symmetry.space_group_name_H-M   'P 1'
#
loop_
_entity.id
_entity.type
_entity.pdbx_description
1 polymer ?
#
loop_
_entity_poly.entity_id
_entity_poly.type
_entity_poly.pdbx_seq_one_letter_code
_entity_poly.pdbx_strand_id
1 'polypeptide(L)'
;MVSAVKAQQSFWLGADISGTTELEARGYQLRNTQGEPRENTALMREIGLNAVRLRVWVNPVEHGGFCNKEDVVRMALRAKNWGMALMIDFHYSDWWADPGQQNIPAQWKQMTYKEMKKALYDHTHDVLAAIRKAGVEVRWVQVGNETTHGFLWPVGRAEDNMQKYAALTDAGYQAVKSVYPKAEVIIHLDGGCDPRRYDFIFDGLIRYKARFDMIGLSVYPYWDIKGNLTKSWQETVEKFTANINRMWQKYHKPLMVVETGAEAKKPVEGKQIMAAIIDASRNKTNGHCKGVFYWAPELESPYPLGAFQDGKPTAIMEAFTEASR
;
A
#
# COMPACT_ATOMS: atom_id res chain seq x y z
N MET A 1 -35.52 23.67 8.49
CA MET A 1 -34.06 23.57 8.29
C MET A 1 -33.70 22.09 8.36
N VAL A 2 -33.47 21.45 7.23
CA VAL A 2 -33.04 20.04 7.18
C VAL A 2 -31.52 20.06 7.40
N SER A 3 -31.07 19.62 8.58
CA SER A 3 -29.67 19.40 8.85
C SER A 3 -29.17 18.30 7.93
N ALA A 4 -28.35 18.67 6.95
CA ALA A 4 -27.63 17.71 6.14
C ALA A 4 -26.66 16.95 7.07
N VAL A 5 -27.03 15.72 7.44
CA VAL A 5 -26.10 14.78 8.07
C VAL A 5 -24.96 14.58 7.05
N LYS A 6 -23.81 15.23 7.29
CA LYS A 6 -22.59 14.90 6.57
C LYS A 6 -22.37 13.40 6.77
N ALA A 7 -22.50 12.60 5.69
CA ALA A 7 -22.12 11.22 5.72
C ALA A 7 -20.69 11.17 6.27
N GLN A 8 -20.51 10.54 7.41
CA GLN A 8 -19.21 10.39 8.07
C GLN A 8 -18.34 9.62 7.06
N GLN A 9 -17.33 10.28 6.54
CA GLN A 9 -16.45 9.72 5.52
C GLN A 9 -15.77 8.50 6.15
N SER A 10 -16.07 7.29 5.65
CA SER A 10 -15.60 6.04 6.24
C SER A 10 -14.07 6.02 6.27
N PHE A 11 -13.50 5.79 7.46
CA PHE A 11 -12.07 5.58 7.62
C PHE A 11 -11.74 4.12 7.23
N TRP A 12 -10.66 3.91 6.47
CA TRP A 12 -10.33 2.61 5.95
C TRP A 12 -9.31 1.91 6.84
N LEU A 13 -9.66 0.71 7.25
CA LEU A 13 -8.79 -0.22 7.96
C LEU A 13 -8.50 -1.38 7.01
N GLY A 14 -7.26 -1.52 6.59
CA GLY A 14 -6.89 -2.50 5.58
C GLY A 14 -5.67 -3.33 5.94
N ALA A 15 -5.41 -4.31 5.09
CA ALA A 15 -4.17 -5.07 5.09
C ALA A 15 -3.71 -5.38 3.66
N ASP A 16 -2.39 -5.41 3.45
CA ASP A 16 -1.80 -6.07 2.30
C ASP A 16 -1.72 -7.57 2.58
N ILE A 17 -2.44 -8.35 1.81
CA ILE A 17 -2.47 -9.81 1.94
C ILE A 17 -2.06 -10.50 0.63
N SER A 18 -1.16 -9.86 -0.10
CA SER A 18 -0.69 -10.33 -1.40
C SER A 18 -0.04 -11.72 -1.38
N GLY A 19 0.52 -12.13 -0.23
CA GLY A 19 1.15 -13.44 -0.05
C GLY A 19 0.19 -14.61 0.16
N THR A 20 -1.12 -14.36 0.22
CA THR A 20 -2.12 -15.37 0.59
C THR A 20 -2.04 -16.64 -0.26
N THR A 21 -2.03 -16.52 -1.57
CA THR A 21 -2.03 -17.66 -2.49
C THR A 21 -0.74 -18.47 -2.41
N GLU A 22 0.40 -17.83 -2.15
CA GLU A 22 1.68 -18.48 -1.91
C GLU A 22 1.67 -19.27 -0.59
N LEU A 23 1.15 -18.68 0.49
CA LEU A 23 1.01 -19.36 1.78
C LEU A 23 0.09 -20.59 1.66
N GLU A 24 -1.05 -20.44 0.98
CA GLU A 24 -1.98 -21.56 0.71
C GLU A 24 -1.32 -22.67 -0.12
N ALA A 25 -0.55 -22.32 -1.15
CA ALA A 25 0.18 -23.30 -1.98
C ALA A 25 1.24 -24.08 -1.18
N ARG A 26 1.79 -23.46 -0.13
CA ARG A 26 2.70 -24.10 0.83
C ARG A 26 1.99 -24.91 1.92
N GLY A 27 0.66 -24.97 1.90
CA GLY A 27 -0.15 -25.69 2.89
C GLY A 27 -0.30 -24.94 4.22
N TYR A 28 0.06 -23.65 4.27
CA TYR A 28 -0.08 -22.87 5.48
C TYR A 28 -1.56 -22.55 5.75
N GLN A 29 -2.02 -22.79 6.97
CA GLN A 29 -3.41 -22.64 7.35
C GLN A 29 -3.58 -21.55 8.39
N LEU A 30 -4.27 -20.49 8.02
CA LEU A 30 -4.68 -19.42 8.93
C LEU A 30 -5.90 -19.84 9.75
N ARG A 31 -5.99 -19.30 10.97
CA ARG A 31 -7.04 -19.59 11.94
C ARG A 31 -7.48 -18.31 12.64
N ASN A 32 -8.73 -18.26 13.05
CA ASN A 32 -9.20 -17.18 13.92
C ASN A 32 -8.73 -17.36 15.37
N THR A 33 -9.11 -16.46 16.24
CA THR A 33 -8.74 -16.50 17.69
C THR A 33 -9.26 -17.73 18.40
N GLN A 34 -10.35 -18.34 17.91
CA GLN A 34 -10.92 -19.59 18.43
C GLN A 34 -10.18 -20.84 17.91
N GLY A 35 -9.23 -20.68 16.98
CA GLY A 35 -8.48 -21.76 16.39
C GLY A 35 -9.17 -22.43 15.20
N GLU A 36 -10.26 -21.87 14.71
CA GLU A 36 -10.97 -22.36 13.54
C GLU A 36 -10.28 -21.94 12.25
N PRO A 37 -10.07 -22.83 11.27
CA PRO A 37 -9.51 -22.49 9.97
C PRO A 37 -10.32 -21.39 9.28
N ARG A 38 -9.61 -20.42 8.67
CA ARG A 38 -10.20 -19.34 7.89
C ARG A 38 -9.39 -19.08 6.62
N GLU A 39 -10.09 -18.74 5.56
CA GLU A 39 -9.49 -18.10 4.40
C GLU A 39 -9.03 -16.69 4.78
N ASN A 40 -7.89 -16.24 4.25
CA ASN A 40 -7.25 -15.00 4.73
C ASN A 40 -8.13 -13.76 4.58
N THR A 41 -8.81 -13.60 3.43
CA THR A 41 -9.68 -12.43 3.20
C THR A 41 -10.87 -12.42 4.17
N ALA A 42 -11.46 -13.61 4.44
CA ALA A 42 -12.50 -13.81 5.42
C ALA A 42 -12.01 -13.45 6.84
N LEU A 43 -10.79 -13.89 7.18
CA LEU A 43 -10.19 -13.62 8.48
C LEU A 43 -9.93 -12.13 8.68
N MET A 44 -9.43 -11.42 7.66
CA MET A 44 -9.25 -9.96 7.74
C MET A 44 -10.60 -9.27 7.96
N ARG A 45 -11.65 -9.73 7.29
CA ARG A 45 -13.01 -9.20 7.50
C ARG A 45 -13.54 -9.49 8.91
N GLU A 46 -13.31 -10.68 9.45
CA GLU A 46 -13.67 -11.09 10.81
C GLU A 46 -12.96 -10.22 11.87
N ILE A 47 -11.69 -9.88 11.63
CA ILE A 47 -10.89 -8.97 12.49
C ILE A 47 -11.46 -7.54 12.48
N GLY A 48 -12.21 -7.15 11.45
CA GLY A 48 -12.82 -5.83 11.34
C GLY A 48 -12.24 -4.94 10.24
N LEU A 49 -11.36 -5.48 9.39
CA LEU A 49 -10.84 -4.73 8.24
C LEU A 49 -11.92 -4.61 7.15
N ASN A 50 -11.88 -3.52 6.42
CA ASN A 50 -12.84 -3.21 5.35
C ASN A 50 -12.17 -2.93 3.99
N ALA A 51 -10.85 -3.09 3.91
CA ALA A 51 -10.08 -2.91 2.68
C ALA A 51 -8.93 -3.92 2.57
N VAL A 52 -8.55 -4.25 1.33
CA VAL A 52 -7.43 -5.13 0.98
C VAL A 52 -6.52 -4.40 0.01
N ARG A 53 -5.21 -4.53 0.21
CA ARG A 53 -4.18 -4.13 -0.74
C ARG A 53 -3.54 -5.35 -1.36
N LEU A 54 -3.34 -5.33 -2.69
CA LEU A 54 -2.78 -6.43 -3.47
C LEU A 54 -1.66 -5.91 -4.36
N ARG A 55 -0.47 -6.45 -4.18
CA ARG A 55 0.72 -6.19 -4.98
C ARG A 55 0.62 -6.88 -6.35
N VAL A 56 1.16 -6.23 -7.37
CA VAL A 56 1.27 -6.79 -8.73
C VAL A 56 2.72 -6.71 -9.19
N TRP A 57 3.27 -7.85 -9.60
CA TRP A 57 4.54 -7.98 -10.33
C TRP A 57 4.29 -8.16 -11.83
N VAL A 58 5.30 -7.85 -12.65
CA VAL A 58 5.18 -7.91 -14.12
C VAL A 58 5.27 -9.34 -14.63
N ASN A 59 6.35 -10.04 -14.28
CA ASN A 59 6.55 -11.45 -14.66
C ASN A 59 7.30 -12.23 -13.57
N PRO A 60 6.63 -12.62 -12.49
CA PRO A 60 7.26 -13.27 -11.33
C PRO A 60 7.51 -14.78 -11.51
N VAL A 61 7.68 -15.29 -12.73
CA VAL A 61 7.82 -16.75 -13.01
C VAL A 61 8.98 -17.36 -12.24
N GLU A 62 10.14 -16.69 -12.17
CA GLU A 62 11.31 -17.16 -11.42
C GLU A 62 11.08 -17.19 -9.89
N HIS A 63 9.99 -16.57 -9.43
CA HIS A 63 9.60 -16.45 -8.02
C HIS A 63 8.28 -17.15 -7.71
N GLY A 64 7.97 -18.24 -8.44
CA GLY A 64 6.80 -19.08 -8.20
C GLY A 64 5.51 -18.62 -8.87
N GLY A 65 5.53 -17.48 -9.59
CA GLY A 65 4.38 -16.99 -10.37
C GLY A 65 3.27 -16.34 -9.56
N PHE A 66 3.42 -16.15 -8.25
CA PHE A 66 2.45 -15.45 -7.40
C PHE A 66 2.49 -13.94 -7.65
N CYS A 67 1.42 -13.26 -7.31
CA CYS A 67 1.25 -11.81 -7.54
C CYS A 67 1.34 -11.40 -9.01
N ASN A 68 1.15 -12.30 -9.96
CA ASN A 68 0.93 -11.97 -11.35
C ASN A 68 -0.52 -11.49 -11.58
N LYS A 69 -0.86 -11.14 -12.81
CA LYS A 69 -2.20 -10.66 -13.18
C LYS A 69 -3.32 -11.64 -12.78
N GLU A 70 -3.14 -12.92 -13.08
CA GLU A 70 -4.13 -13.96 -12.84
C GLU A 70 -4.36 -14.19 -11.33
N ASP A 71 -3.29 -14.16 -10.56
CA ASP A 71 -3.33 -14.31 -9.12
C ASP A 71 -4.02 -13.11 -8.44
N VAL A 72 -3.67 -11.90 -8.89
CA VAL A 72 -4.31 -10.68 -8.38
C VAL A 72 -5.80 -10.62 -8.70
N VAL A 73 -6.23 -11.06 -9.90
CA VAL A 73 -7.65 -11.18 -10.24
C VAL A 73 -8.37 -12.16 -9.30
N ARG A 74 -7.74 -13.29 -8.97
CA ARG A 74 -8.28 -14.28 -8.03
C ARG A 74 -8.48 -13.67 -6.64
N MET A 75 -7.47 -12.97 -6.13
CA MET A 75 -7.55 -12.31 -4.83
C MET A 75 -8.53 -11.13 -4.82
N ALA A 76 -8.63 -10.38 -5.91
CA ALA A 76 -9.61 -9.31 -6.09
C ALA A 76 -11.07 -9.83 -6.00
N LEU A 77 -11.34 -11.01 -6.58
CA LEU A 77 -12.64 -11.67 -6.45
C LEU A 77 -12.94 -12.07 -5.00
N ARG A 78 -11.95 -12.55 -4.24
CA ARG A 78 -12.11 -12.86 -2.82
C ARG A 78 -12.46 -11.59 -2.02
N ALA A 79 -11.74 -10.49 -2.24
CA ALA A 79 -12.04 -9.21 -1.59
C ALA A 79 -13.48 -8.73 -1.90
N LYS A 80 -13.92 -8.82 -3.17
CA LYS A 80 -15.29 -8.51 -3.58
C LYS A 80 -16.32 -9.37 -2.83
N ASN A 81 -16.08 -10.68 -2.73
CA ASN A 81 -17.01 -11.61 -2.07
C ASN A 81 -17.24 -11.27 -0.60
N TRP A 82 -16.25 -10.65 0.05
CA TRP A 82 -16.34 -10.18 1.43
C TRP A 82 -16.71 -8.70 1.56
N GLY A 83 -17.05 -8.03 0.45
CA GLY A 83 -17.44 -6.61 0.45
C GLY A 83 -16.32 -5.67 0.88
N MET A 84 -15.06 -6.03 0.65
CA MET A 84 -13.91 -5.21 1.01
C MET A 84 -13.51 -4.30 -0.15
N ALA A 85 -13.14 -3.06 0.16
CA ALA A 85 -12.57 -2.13 -0.81
C ALA A 85 -11.19 -2.62 -1.27
N LEU A 86 -10.84 -2.36 -2.53
CA LEU A 86 -9.64 -2.89 -3.14
C LEU A 86 -8.65 -1.78 -3.53
N MET A 87 -7.40 -1.96 -3.11
CA MET A 87 -6.23 -1.22 -3.56
C MET A 87 -5.32 -2.17 -4.36
N ILE A 88 -4.87 -1.73 -5.53
CA ILE A 88 -3.88 -2.43 -6.34
C ILE A 88 -2.55 -1.67 -6.28
N ASP A 89 -1.47 -2.39 -6.00
CA ASP A 89 -0.13 -1.84 -5.86
C ASP A 89 0.81 -2.38 -6.95
N PHE A 90 1.12 -1.54 -7.94
CA PHE A 90 2.02 -1.91 -9.03
C PHE A 90 3.48 -1.70 -8.63
N HIS A 91 4.26 -2.78 -8.54
CA HIS A 91 5.70 -2.70 -8.31
C HIS A 91 6.51 -2.33 -9.56
N TYR A 92 6.01 -2.57 -10.76
CA TYR A 92 6.72 -2.43 -12.04
C TYR A 92 8.08 -3.13 -12.06
N SER A 93 8.13 -4.29 -11.47
CA SER A 93 9.29 -5.17 -11.36
C SER A 93 8.81 -6.63 -11.45
N ASP A 94 9.70 -7.58 -11.68
CA ASP A 94 9.38 -9.02 -11.64
C ASP A 94 9.43 -9.55 -10.20
N TRP A 95 9.94 -8.76 -9.26
CA TRP A 95 10.07 -9.07 -7.85
C TRP A 95 9.94 -7.81 -7.00
N TRP A 96 10.38 -7.85 -5.75
CA TRP A 96 10.27 -6.74 -4.82
C TRP A 96 10.80 -5.43 -5.42
N ALA A 97 10.02 -4.38 -5.28
CA ALA A 97 10.41 -3.00 -5.46
C ALA A 97 10.24 -2.27 -4.12
N ASP A 98 11.31 -1.64 -3.63
CA ASP A 98 11.39 -0.97 -2.35
C ASP A 98 12.41 0.20 -2.43
N PRO A 99 12.64 0.99 -1.37
CA PRO A 99 13.56 2.12 -1.44
C PRO A 99 15.01 1.75 -1.79
N GLY A 100 15.41 0.49 -1.64
CA GLY A 100 16.74 -0.01 -1.98
C GLY A 100 16.86 -0.60 -3.39
N GLN A 101 15.73 -0.92 -4.02
CA GLN A 101 15.73 -1.56 -5.34
C GLN A 101 14.43 -1.28 -6.12
N GLN A 102 14.60 -0.85 -7.36
CA GLN A 102 13.49 -0.57 -8.29
C GLN A 102 13.86 -1.13 -9.68
N ASN A 103 14.02 -2.44 -9.74
CA ASN A 103 14.57 -3.13 -10.90
C ASN A 103 13.62 -3.09 -12.10
N ILE A 104 14.17 -2.81 -13.28
CA ILE A 104 13.42 -2.95 -14.54
C ILE A 104 13.09 -4.42 -14.77
N PRO A 105 11.82 -4.78 -15.10
CA PRO A 105 11.46 -6.14 -15.48
C PRO A 105 12.34 -6.69 -16.59
N ALA A 106 12.67 -7.97 -16.53
CA ALA A 106 13.59 -8.61 -17.50
C ALA A 106 13.20 -8.35 -18.93
N GLN A 107 11.90 -8.45 -19.23
CA GLN A 107 11.37 -8.24 -20.60
C GLN A 107 11.43 -6.78 -21.07
N TRP A 108 11.66 -5.80 -20.16
CA TRP A 108 11.75 -4.36 -20.51
C TRP A 108 13.18 -3.84 -20.55
N LYS A 109 14.18 -4.64 -20.14
CA LYS A 109 15.60 -4.19 -20.05
C LYS A 109 16.20 -3.65 -21.34
N GLN A 110 15.77 -4.17 -22.50
CA GLN A 110 16.26 -3.76 -23.81
C GLN A 110 15.40 -2.67 -24.49
N MET A 111 14.33 -2.23 -23.82
CA MET A 111 13.42 -1.22 -24.35
C MET A 111 14.03 0.17 -24.25
N THR A 112 13.76 0.99 -25.28
CA THR A 112 13.97 2.44 -25.16
C THR A 112 13.05 3.02 -24.10
N TYR A 113 13.37 4.20 -23.59
CA TYR A 113 12.50 4.91 -22.63
C TYR A 113 11.05 5.04 -23.14
N LYS A 114 10.85 5.32 -24.44
CA LYS A 114 9.51 5.45 -25.02
C LYS A 114 8.73 4.13 -25.00
N GLU A 115 9.39 3.05 -25.33
CA GLU A 115 8.81 1.70 -25.28
C GLU A 115 8.52 1.28 -23.85
N MET A 116 9.43 1.53 -22.91
CA MET A 116 9.24 1.24 -21.48
C MET A 116 8.05 1.99 -20.90
N LYS A 117 7.90 3.29 -21.23
CA LYS A 117 6.73 4.07 -20.81
C LYS A 117 5.43 3.48 -21.36
N LYS A 118 5.45 3.01 -22.62
CA LYS A 118 4.29 2.32 -23.20
C LYS A 118 4.04 0.97 -22.51
N ALA A 119 5.06 0.19 -22.24
CA ALA A 119 4.94 -1.11 -21.55
C ALA A 119 4.37 -0.96 -20.14
N LEU A 120 4.77 0.08 -19.41
CA LEU A 120 4.18 0.42 -18.11
C LEU A 120 2.69 0.74 -18.22
N TYR A 121 2.31 1.57 -19.19
CA TYR A 121 0.90 1.88 -19.46
C TYR A 121 0.12 0.60 -19.79
N ASP A 122 0.63 -0.19 -20.75
CA ASP A 122 -0.05 -1.40 -21.22
C ASP A 122 -0.21 -2.43 -20.10
N HIS A 123 0.82 -2.65 -19.28
CA HIS A 123 0.76 -3.55 -18.13
C HIS A 123 -0.28 -3.10 -17.10
N THR A 124 -0.27 -1.82 -16.74
CA THR A 124 -1.24 -1.24 -15.80
C THR A 124 -2.67 -1.39 -16.32
N HIS A 125 -2.88 -1.03 -17.60
CA HIS A 125 -4.18 -1.16 -18.25
C HIS A 125 -4.66 -2.62 -18.31
N ASP A 126 -3.80 -3.55 -18.73
CA ASP A 126 -4.15 -4.96 -18.90
C ASP A 126 -4.56 -5.62 -17.59
N VAL A 127 -3.79 -5.41 -16.51
CA VAL A 127 -4.14 -5.92 -15.17
C VAL A 127 -5.49 -5.36 -14.69
N LEU A 128 -5.67 -4.05 -14.79
CA LEU A 128 -6.91 -3.41 -14.33
C LEU A 128 -8.11 -3.79 -15.19
N ALA A 129 -7.94 -3.94 -16.51
CA ALA A 129 -8.98 -4.41 -17.40
C ALA A 129 -9.40 -5.85 -17.11
N ALA A 130 -8.45 -6.72 -16.73
CA ALA A 130 -8.75 -8.08 -16.30
C ALA A 130 -9.56 -8.11 -15.00
N ILE A 131 -9.21 -7.28 -14.01
CA ILE A 131 -9.97 -7.13 -12.75
C ILE A 131 -11.37 -6.60 -13.04
N ARG A 132 -11.51 -5.59 -13.91
CA ARG A 132 -12.81 -5.03 -14.31
C ARG A 132 -13.68 -6.05 -15.04
N LYS A 133 -13.08 -6.85 -15.94
CA LYS A 133 -13.77 -7.94 -16.65
C LYS A 133 -14.31 -9.00 -15.68
N ALA A 134 -13.61 -9.23 -14.56
CA ALA A 134 -14.08 -10.09 -13.47
C ALA A 134 -15.20 -9.44 -12.63
N GLY A 135 -15.62 -8.21 -12.96
CA GLY A 135 -16.69 -7.49 -12.27
C GLY A 135 -16.30 -6.99 -10.89
N VAL A 136 -15.01 -6.72 -10.65
CA VAL A 136 -14.51 -6.16 -9.40
C VAL A 136 -14.24 -4.66 -9.57
N GLU A 137 -14.65 -3.85 -8.58
CA GLU A 137 -14.33 -2.43 -8.53
C GLU A 137 -13.01 -2.20 -7.79
N VAL A 138 -12.15 -1.37 -8.37
CA VAL A 138 -10.89 -0.92 -7.74
C VAL A 138 -11.09 0.51 -7.26
N ARG A 139 -10.80 0.73 -5.96
CA ARG A 139 -10.95 2.05 -5.36
C ARG A 139 -9.67 2.87 -5.43
N TRP A 140 -8.52 2.23 -5.21
CA TRP A 140 -7.21 2.88 -5.24
C TRP A 140 -6.21 2.09 -6.06
N VAL A 141 -5.30 2.82 -6.70
CA VAL A 141 -4.19 2.20 -7.43
C VAL A 141 -2.90 2.94 -7.08
N GLN A 142 -1.93 2.22 -6.57
CA GLN A 142 -0.57 2.72 -6.41
C GLN A 142 0.19 2.56 -7.73
N VAL A 143 0.74 3.66 -8.21
CA VAL A 143 1.62 3.71 -9.38
C VAL A 143 3.06 3.70 -8.88
N GLY A 144 3.59 2.51 -8.67
CA GLY A 144 4.85 2.22 -8.03
C GLY A 144 4.73 2.01 -6.52
N ASN A 145 5.61 1.19 -5.96
CA ASN A 145 5.75 0.91 -4.54
C ASN A 145 6.98 1.62 -3.97
N GLU A 146 6.81 2.40 -2.89
CA GLU A 146 7.88 3.11 -2.16
C GLU A 146 8.87 3.84 -3.09
N THR A 147 8.34 4.69 -3.96
CA THR A 147 9.08 5.33 -5.04
C THR A 147 9.85 6.59 -4.62
N THR A 148 10.37 6.62 -3.39
CA THR A 148 11.15 7.74 -2.82
C THR A 148 12.34 8.13 -3.69
N HIS A 149 12.90 7.18 -4.43
CA HIS A 149 13.97 7.39 -5.40
C HIS A 149 13.51 7.15 -6.85
N GLY A 150 12.20 7.29 -7.12
CA GLY A 150 11.61 6.91 -8.40
C GLY A 150 11.48 5.39 -8.57
N PHE A 151 11.26 4.91 -9.79
CA PHE A 151 11.17 3.48 -10.13
C PHE A 151 11.74 3.17 -11.52
N LEU A 152 11.88 1.87 -11.88
CA LEU A 152 12.51 1.42 -13.13
C LEU A 152 13.93 1.98 -13.27
N TRP A 153 14.79 1.71 -12.29
CA TRP A 153 16.17 2.22 -12.29
C TRP A 153 17.06 1.57 -13.34
N PRO A 154 17.97 2.37 -13.95
CA PRO A 154 18.27 3.79 -13.69
C PRO A 154 17.35 4.77 -14.45
N VAL A 155 16.47 4.31 -15.33
CA VAL A 155 15.72 5.14 -16.29
C VAL A 155 14.82 6.17 -15.60
N GLY A 156 14.05 5.73 -14.60
CA GLY A 156 13.14 6.57 -13.80
C GLY A 156 13.66 6.87 -12.39
N ARG A 157 14.99 6.85 -12.16
CA ARG A 157 15.55 7.27 -10.88
C ARG A 157 15.36 8.77 -10.71
N ALA A 158 14.69 9.17 -9.64
CA ALA A 158 14.22 10.54 -9.48
C ALA A 158 15.36 11.56 -9.33
N GLU A 159 16.44 11.21 -8.62
CA GLU A 159 17.62 12.07 -8.43
C GLU A 159 18.32 12.37 -9.76
N ASP A 160 18.37 11.38 -10.65
CA ASP A 160 19.08 11.49 -11.93
C ASP A 160 18.18 12.05 -13.03
N ASN A 161 16.88 11.78 -12.94
CA ASN A 161 15.95 12.10 -14.04
C ASN A 161 14.49 12.25 -13.59
N MET A 162 14.22 13.26 -12.74
CA MET A 162 12.88 13.55 -12.24
C MET A 162 11.83 13.70 -13.36
N GLN A 163 12.22 14.27 -14.50
CA GLN A 163 11.31 14.43 -15.64
C GLN A 163 10.84 13.08 -16.21
N LYS A 164 11.73 12.09 -16.30
CA LYS A 164 11.35 10.75 -16.78
C LYS A 164 10.50 10.03 -15.74
N TYR A 165 10.87 10.13 -14.46
CA TYR A 165 10.07 9.57 -13.39
C TYR A 165 8.63 10.14 -13.41
N ALA A 166 8.50 11.45 -13.49
CA ALA A 166 7.20 12.12 -13.57
C ALA A 166 6.38 11.67 -14.80
N ALA A 167 7.02 11.51 -15.97
CA ALA A 167 6.33 11.07 -17.18
C ALA A 167 5.94 9.58 -17.14
N LEU A 168 6.69 8.73 -16.44
CA LEU A 168 6.33 7.33 -16.17
C LEU A 168 5.15 7.27 -15.20
N THR A 169 5.19 8.06 -14.13
CA THR A 169 4.09 8.20 -13.16
C THR A 169 2.80 8.64 -13.85
N ASP A 170 2.86 9.66 -14.71
CA ASP A 170 1.68 10.15 -15.44
C ASP A 170 1.15 9.11 -16.47
N ALA A 171 2.02 8.28 -17.05
CA ALA A 171 1.58 7.18 -17.92
C ALA A 171 0.79 6.12 -17.11
N GLY A 172 1.23 5.78 -15.90
CA GLY A 172 0.47 4.93 -14.98
C GLY A 172 -0.87 5.56 -14.60
N TYR A 173 -0.88 6.85 -14.27
CA TYR A 173 -2.13 7.58 -13.99
C TYR A 173 -3.12 7.48 -15.16
N GLN A 174 -2.66 7.71 -16.38
CA GLN A 174 -3.51 7.62 -17.58
C GLN A 174 -4.08 6.21 -17.77
N ALA A 175 -3.26 5.18 -17.58
CA ALA A 175 -3.69 3.80 -17.69
C ALA A 175 -4.78 3.47 -16.64
N VAL A 176 -4.62 3.89 -15.40
CA VAL A 176 -5.64 3.72 -14.35
C VAL A 176 -6.95 4.39 -14.76
N LYS A 177 -6.89 5.67 -15.14
CA LYS A 177 -8.11 6.45 -15.49
C LYS A 177 -8.80 5.95 -16.74
N SER A 178 -8.09 5.30 -17.65
CA SER A 178 -8.69 4.69 -18.85
C SER A 178 -9.58 3.48 -18.54
N VAL A 179 -9.28 2.77 -17.44
CA VAL A 179 -10.07 1.59 -17.00
C VAL A 179 -11.04 1.96 -15.88
N TYR A 180 -10.55 2.62 -14.83
CA TYR A 180 -11.31 3.03 -13.65
C TYR A 180 -11.25 4.55 -13.46
N PRO A 181 -12.09 5.33 -14.15
CA PRO A 181 -12.05 6.80 -14.09
C PRO A 181 -12.21 7.39 -12.67
N LYS A 182 -12.88 6.64 -11.79
CA LYS A 182 -13.17 7.04 -10.40
C LYS A 182 -12.12 6.56 -9.38
N ALA A 183 -11.26 5.61 -9.74
CA ALA A 183 -10.23 5.13 -8.83
C ALA A 183 -9.23 6.26 -8.51
N GLU A 184 -8.83 6.37 -7.25
CA GLU A 184 -7.83 7.34 -6.82
C GLU A 184 -6.43 6.77 -7.02
N VAL A 185 -5.57 7.54 -7.70
CA VAL A 185 -4.18 7.16 -7.97
C VAL A 185 -3.30 7.66 -6.84
N ILE A 186 -2.61 6.74 -6.19
CA ILE A 186 -1.72 6.98 -5.06
C ILE A 186 -0.27 6.95 -5.53
N ILE A 187 0.54 7.92 -5.11
CA ILE A 187 1.99 7.84 -5.14
C ILE A 187 2.48 7.53 -3.74
N HIS A 188 3.15 6.40 -3.61
CA HIS A 188 3.57 5.81 -2.35
C HIS A 188 5.07 6.01 -2.09
N LEU A 189 5.39 6.59 -0.93
CA LEU A 189 6.76 6.78 -0.46
C LEU A 189 6.97 6.13 0.90
N ASP A 190 8.20 5.69 1.16
CA ASP A 190 8.64 5.26 2.48
C ASP A 190 8.95 6.46 3.41
N GLY A 191 9.32 6.17 4.65
CA GLY A 191 9.79 7.19 5.60
C GLY A 191 8.77 8.27 5.89
N GLY A 192 7.54 7.90 6.26
CA GLY A 192 6.44 8.83 6.54
C GLY A 192 6.75 9.96 7.52
N CYS A 193 7.83 9.82 8.30
CA CYS A 193 8.33 10.80 9.26
C CYS A 193 9.31 11.82 8.66
N ASP A 194 9.81 11.64 7.43
CA ASP A 194 10.80 12.56 6.81
C ASP A 194 10.15 13.47 5.76
N PRO A 195 9.81 14.72 6.11
CA PRO A 195 9.14 15.63 5.18
C PRO A 195 9.96 15.95 3.92
N ARG A 196 11.30 15.84 3.97
CA ARG A 196 12.17 16.18 2.84
C ARG A 196 12.01 15.21 1.68
N ARG A 197 11.78 13.90 1.98
CA ARG A 197 11.50 12.88 0.94
C ARG A 197 10.26 13.23 0.15
N TYR A 198 9.21 13.62 0.86
CA TYR A 198 7.92 14.00 0.26
C TYR A 198 8.04 15.29 -0.55
N ASP A 199 8.73 16.30 -0.03
CA ASP A 199 8.98 17.54 -0.78
C ASP A 199 9.74 17.27 -2.08
N PHE A 200 10.81 16.50 -2.02
CA PHE A 200 11.62 16.20 -3.21
C PHE A 200 10.78 15.55 -4.31
N ILE A 201 10.01 14.54 -3.99
CA ILE A 201 9.21 13.80 -4.96
C ILE A 201 8.00 14.62 -5.43
N PHE A 202 7.17 15.13 -4.52
CA PHE A 202 5.91 15.77 -4.93
C PHE A 202 6.12 17.13 -5.57
N ASP A 203 7.11 17.93 -5.15
CA ASP A 203 7.50 19.16 -5.86
C ASP A 203 8.01 18.84 -7.27
N GLY A 204 8.78 17.75 -7.42
CA GLY A 204 9.24 17.25 -8.71
C GLY A 204 8.10 16.82 -9.62
N LEU A 205 7.17 16.00 -9.13
CA LEU A 205 6.00 15.56 -9.89
C LEU A 205 5.15 16.74 -10.35
N ILE A 206 4.88 17.70 -9.46
CA ILE A 206 4.11 18.90 -9.79
C ILE A 206 4.84 19.76 -10.82
N ARG A 207 6.14 19.98 -10.64
CA ARG A 207 6.99 20.74 -11.59
C ARG A 207 6.90 20.18 -13.00
N TYR A 208 6.89 18.85 -13.14
CA TYR A 208 6.80 18.18 -14.44
C TYR A 208 5.37 17.75 -14.82
N LYS A 209 4.37 18.27 -14.10
CA LYS A 209 2.93 18.12 -14.37
C LYS A 209 2.43 16.68 -14.39
N ALA A 210 3.07 15.79 -13.61
CA ALA A 210 2.54 14.46 -13.38
C ALA A 210 1.31 14.52 -12.47
N ARG A 211 0.30 13.73 -12.82
CA ARG A 211 -0.98 13.70 -12.08
C ARG A 211 -0.97 12.60 -11.04
N PHE A 212 -1.58 12.90 -9.91
CA PHE A 212 -1.90 11.95 -8.83
C PHE A 212 -3.08 12.50 -8.02
N ASP A 213 -3.80 11.60 -7.34
CA ASP A 213 -4.98 11.97 -6.57
C ASP A 213 -4.70 11.96 -5.06
N MET A 214 -3.80 11.11 -4.58
CA MET A 214 -3.55 10.86 -3.17
C MET A 214 -2.08 10.58 -2.89
N ILE A 215 -1.63 10.84 -1.66
CA ILE A 215 -0.28 10.56 -1.16
C ILE A 215 -0.32 9.34 -0.25
N GLY A 216 0.47 8.31 -0.55
CA GLY A 216 0.65 7.12 0.28
C GLY A 216 1.93 7.20 1.10
N LEU A 217 1.86 6.69 2.35
CA LEU A 217 2.98 6.66 3.27
C LEU A 217 3.21 5.24 3.81
N SER A 218 4.48 4.81 3.87
CA SER A 218 4.90 3.77 4.82
C SER A 218 5.27 4.42 6.15
N VAL A 219 4.71 3.88 7.25
CA VAL A 219 4.98 4.34 8.63
C VAL A 219 5.36 3.13 9.47
N TYR A 220 6.64 2.93 9.66
CA TYR A 220 7.17 1.79 10.41
C TYR A 220 8.04 2.24 11.59
N PRO A 221 7.50 2.36 12.81
CA PRO A 221 8.29 2.75 13.97
C PRO A 221 9.56 1.90 14.18
N TYR A 222 9.48 0.61 13.88
CA TYR A 222 10.61 -0.31 13.96
C TYR A 222 11.79 0.12 13.07
N TRP A 223 11.51 0.44 11.80
CA TRP A 223 12.56 0.84 10.85
C TRP A 223 13.03 2.27 11.09
N ASP A 224 12.12 3.16 11.51
CA ASP A 224 12.44 4.55 11.83
C ASP A 224 13.42 4.64 13.02
N ILE A 225 13.20 3.83 14.07
CA ILE A 225 14.09 3.76 15.23
C ILE A 225 15.43 3.12 14.84
N LYS A 226 15.39 2.00 14.12
CA LYS A 226 16.60 1.30 13.68
C LYS A 226 17.47 2.13 12.74
N GLY A 227 16.86 2.96 11.90
CA GLY A 227 17.51 3.92 11.00
C GLY A 227 17.88 5.26 11.67
N ASN A 228 17.66 5.41 12.98
CA ASN A 228 17.88 6.65 13.74
C ASN A 228 17.08 7.87 13.24
N LEU A 229 15.97 7.64 12.57
CA LEU A 229 15.04 8.70 12.12
C LEU A 229 14.21 9.22 13.30
N THR A 230 13.88 8.34 14.23
CA THR A 230 13.17 8.61 15.49
C THR A 230 13.81 7.86 16.64
N LYS A 231 13.55 8.29 17.89
CA LYS A 231 14.07 7.66 19.11
C LYS A 231 13.09 6.70 19.76
N SER A 232 11.80 6.83 19.42
CA SER A 232 10.72 6.02 19.96
C SER A 232 9.57 5.92 18.97
N TRP A 233 8.69 4.95 19.15
CA TRP A 233 7.49 4.85 18.35
C TRP A 233 6.52 6.04 18.55
N GLN A 234 6.49 6.64 19.74
CA GLN A 234 5.73 7.87 19.99
C GLN A 234 6.22 9.02 19.13
N GLU A 235 7.53 9.22 19.05
CA GLU A 235 8.12 10.22 18.17
C GLU A 235 7.80 9.96 16.68
N THR A 236 7.77 8.68 16.27
CA THR A 236 7.30 8.32 14.91
C THR A 236 5.86 8.78 14.69
N VAL A 237 4.97 8.49 15.66
CA VAL A 237 3.55 8.91 15.57
C VAL A 237 3.41 10.43 15.50
N GLU A 238 4.14 11.17 16.29
CA GLU A 238 4.13 12.64 16.26
C GLU A 238 4.62 13.18 14.92
N LYS A 239 5.76 12.69 14.43
CA LYS A 239 6.39 13.16 13.19
C LYS A 239 5.55 12.85 11.96
N PHE A 240 5.03 11.63 11.81
CA PHE A 240 4.21 11.32 10.62
C PHE A 240 2.90 12.10 10.63
N THR A 241 2.29 12.30 11.80
CA THR A 241 1.08 13.09 11.94
C THR A 241 1.31 14.55 11.53
N ALA A 242 2.40 15.14 12.01
CA ALA A 242 2.81 16.48 11.61
C ALA A 242 3.08 16.57 10.10
N ASN A 243 3.75 15.56 9.53
CA ASN A 243 4.03 15.50 8.09
C ASN A 243 2.75 15.38 7.25
N ILE A 244 1.77 14.56 7.67
CA ILE A 244 0.45 14.48 7.00
C ILE A 244 -0.22 15.86 6.95
N ASN A 245 -0.31 16.54 8.09
CA ASN A 245 -0.95 17.86 8.17
C ASN A 245 -0.22 18.90 7.30
N ARG A 246 1.13 18.87 7.31
CA ARG A 246 1.97 19.73 6.47
C ARG A 246 1.76 19.46 4.97
N MET A 247 1.74 18.20 4.57
CA MET A 247 1.53 17.82 3.17
C MET A 247 0.15 18.22 2.67
N TRP A 248 -0.88 18.04 3.51
CA TRP A 248 -2.21 18.54 3.15
C TRP A 248 -2.21 20.05 2.91
N GLN A 249 -1.58 20.84 3.78
CA GLN A 249 -1.49 22.28 3.61
C GLN A 249 -0.75 22.67 2.33
N LYS A 250 0.28 21.90 1.95
CA LYS A 250 1.12 22.19 0.78
C LYS A 250 0.50 21.71 -0.53
N TYR A 251 -0.04 20.49 -0.55
CA TYR A 251 -0.44 19.83 -1.79
C TYR A 251 -1.96 19.71 -1.99
N HIS A 252 -2.74 19.92 -0.94
CA HIS A 252 -4.20 19.76 -0.95
C HIS A 252 -4.68 18.42 -1.50
N LYS A 253 -3.93 17.35 -1.22
CA LYS A 253 -4.25 15.96 -1.60
C LYS A 253 -4.55 15.14 -0.36
N PRO A 254 -5.58 14.27 -0.38
CA PRO A 254 -5.80 13.32 0.71
C PRO A 254 -4.59 12.37 0.85
N LEU A 255 -4.42 11.84 2.06
CA LEU A 255 -3.30 10.97 2.40
C LEU A 255 -3.79 9.63 2.94
N MET A 256 -2.93 8.63 2.92
CA MET A 256 -3.21 7.30 3.46
C MET A 256 -1.93 6.64 3.96
N VAL A 257 -1.97 6.04 5.14
CA VAL A 257 -0.92 5.12 5.57
C VAL A 257 -1.19 3.79 4.86
N VAL A 258 -0.46 3.53 3.77
CA VAL A 258 -0.66 2.37 2.92
C VAL A 258 0.17 1.16 3.34
N GLU A 259 1.16 1.40 4.22
CA GLU A 259 1.93 0.35 4.88
C GLU A 259 2.28 0.74 6.32
N THR A 260 2.11 -0.20 7.23
CA THR A 260 2.61 -0.16 8.59
C THR A 260 2.82 -1.57 9.13
N GLY A 261 3.49 -1.69 10.26
CA GLY A 261 3.69 -2.94 10.97
C GLY A 261 4.34 -2.70 12.33
N ALA A 262 4.22 -3.68 13.21
CA ALA A 262 4.83 -3.66 14.54
C ALA A 262 5.62 -4.93 14.80
N GLU A 263 6.57 -4.88 15.74
CA GLU A 263 7.46 -6.00 16.05
C GLU A 263 6.68 -7.23 16.56
N ALA A 264 6.71 -8.32 15.80
CA ALA A 264 5.98 -9.55 16.09
C ALA A 264 6.28 -10.14 17.48
N LYS A 265 7.53 -9.97 17.95
CA LYS A 265 7.99 -10.46 19.27
C LYS A 265 7.43 -9.66 20.45
N LYS A 266 6.78 -8.52 20.19
CA LYS A 266 6.23 -7.62 21.22
C LYS A 266 4.75 -7.31 20.94
N PRO A 267 3.86 -8.31 20.93
CA PRO A 267 2.49 -8.11 20.45
C PRO A 267 1.67 -7.12 21.30
N VAL A 268 1.93 -7.00 22.58
CA VAL A 268 1.25 -6.04 23.47
C VAL A 268 1.68 -4.60 23.15
N GLU A 269 2.98 -4.34 23.00
CA GLU A 269 3.49 -3.04 22.55
C GLU A 269 3.03 -2.75 21.11
N GLY A 270 3.03 -3.77 20.25
CA GLY A 270 2.55 -3.67 18.86
C GLY A 270 1.08 -3.24 18.78
N LYS A 271 0.21 -3.75 19.66
CA LYS A 271 -1.17 -3.26 19.79
C LYS A 271 -1.23 -1.77 20.12
N GLN A 272 -0.42 -1.32 21.08
CA GLN A 272 -0.36 0.11 21.46
C GLN A 272 0.11 0.98 20.30
N ILE A 273 1.12 0.54 19.55
CA ILE A 273 1.64 1.22 18.36
C ILE A 273 0.54 1.34 17.29
N MET A 274 -0.13 0.24 16.95
CA MET A 274 -1.19 0.25 15.93
C MET A 274 -2.37 1.11 16.37
N ALA A 275 -2.81 1.02 17.60
CA ALA A 275 -3.86 1.87 18.14
C ALA A 275 -3.50 3.36 18.03
N ALA A 276 -2.25 3.73 18.36
CA ALA A 276 -1.77 5.11 18.26
C ALA A 276 -1.68 5.61 16.81
N ILE A 277 -1.21 4.77 15.86
CA ILE A 277 -1.16 5.12 14.43
C ILE A 277 -2.57 5.30 13.88
N ILE A 278 -3.52 4.41 14.20
CA ILE A 278 -4.91 4.50 13.76
C ILE A 278 -5.58 5.75 14.34
N ASP A 279 -5.42 5.99 15.65
CA ASP A 279 -5.98 7.17 16.33
C ASP A 279 -5.43 8.47 15.72
N ALA A 280 -4.11 8.57 15.57
CA ALA A 280 -3.48 9.75 15.00
C ALA A 280 -3.95 10.00 13.56
N SER A 281 -3.99 8.96 12.73
CA SER A 281 -4.47 9.05 11.35
C SER A 281 -5.93 9.47 11.26
N ARG A 282 -6.80 8.92 12.11
CA ARG A 282 -8.24 9.20 12.10
C ARG A 282 -8.59 10.54 12.72
N ASN A 283 -8.00 10.86 13.89
CA ASN A 283 -8.48 11.93 14.75
C ASN A 283 -7.58 13.16 14.78
N LYS A 284 -6.28 13.05 14.42
CA LYS A 284 -5.30 14.16 14.54
C LYS A 284 -4.88 14.74 13.19
N THR A 285 -5.48 14.28 12.09
CA THR A 285 -5.19 14.77 10.73
C THR A 285 -6.36 15.54 10.11
N ASN A 286 -7.35 15.98 10.90
CA ASN A 286 -8.54 16.68 10.42
C ASN A 286 -9.28 15.97 9.28
N GLY A 287 -9.25 14.63 9.27
CA GLY A 287 -9.84 13.81 8.21
C GLY A 287 -9.06 13.78 6.89
N HIS A 288 -7.84 14.30 6.86
CA HIS A 288 -6.99 14.31 5.67
C HIS A 288 -6.36 12.93 5.40
N CYS A 289 -6.05 12.17 6.45
CA CYS A 289 -5.69 10.75 6.32
C CYS A 289 -6.95 9.89 6.20
N LYS A 290 -6.99 9.04 5.18
CA LYS A 290 -8.20 8.27 4.83
C LYS A 290 -8.20 6.85 5.36
N GLY A 291 -7.07 6.33 5.82
CA GLY A 291 -6.98 4.97 6.32
C GLY A 291 -5.58 4.53 6.70
N VAL A 292 -5.52 3.32 7.26
CA VAL A 292 -4.28 2.65 7.67
C VAL A 292 -4.34 1.20 7.19
N PHE A 293 -3.28 0.75 6.51
CA PHE A 293 -3.11 -0.63 6.03
C PHE A 293 -1.92 -1.29 6.72
N TYR A 294 -2.15 -2.44 7.33
CA TYR A 294 -1.08 -3.29 7.84
C TYR A 294 -0.44 -4.07 6.68
N TRP A 295 0.88 -4.09 6.59
CA TRP A 295 1.55 -4.84 5.54
C TRP A 295 1.82 -6.28 5.97
N ALA A 296 1.26 -7.24 5.24
CA ALA A 296 1.44 -8.68 5.41
C ALA A 296 1.32 -9.15 6.88
N PRO A 297 0.17 -8.89 7.55
CA PRO A 297 0.01 -9.27 8.95
C PRO A 297 0.17 -10.76 9.19
N GLU A 298 -0.18 -11.60 8.22
CA GLU A 298 -0.13 -13.05 8.27
C GLU A 298 1.29 -13.64 8.15
N LEU A 299 2.29 -12.84 7.78
CA LEU A 299 3.67 -13.32 7.72
C LEU A 299 4.23 -13.53 9.13
N GLU A 300 4.92 -14.66 9.28
CA GLU A 300 5.64 -15.03 10.51
C GLU A 300 7.15 -15.02 10.29
N SER A 301 7.91 -15.52 11.28
CA SER A 301 9.36 -15.60 11.19
C SER A 301 9.81 -16.22 9.84
N PRO A 302 10.81 -15.68 9.16
CA PRO A 302 11.78 -14.68 9.66
C PRO A 302 11.37 -13.20 9.51
N TYR A 303 10.18 -12.88 8.99
CA TYR A 303 9.73 -11.49 8.88
C TYR A 303 9.46 -10.90 10.28
N PRO A 304 10.07 -9.75 10.65
CA PRO A 304 10.01 -9.27 12.03
C PRO A 304 8.73 -8.54 12.40
N LEU A 305 7.90 -8.12 11.44
CA LEU A 305 6.78 -7.21 11.66
C LEU A 305 5.42 -7.84 11.33
N GLY A 306 5.32 -9.17 11.33
CA GLY A 306 4.04 -9.86 11.21
C GLY A 306 3.19 -9.68 12.47
N ALA A 307 1.90 -9.94 12.34
CA ALA A 307 0.93 -9.81 13.43
C ALA A 307 0.24 -11.14 13.78
N PHE A 308 0.79 -12.25 13.26
CA PHE A 308 0.31 -13.61 13.49
C PHE A 308 1.37 -14.46 14.17
N GLN A 309 0.91 -15.48 14.87
CA GLN A 309 1.74 -16.51 15.47
C GLN A 309 0.99 -17.85 15.40
N ASP A 310 1.66 -18.89 14.90
CA ASP A 310 1.08 -20.22 14.72
C ASP A 310 -0.24 -20.18 13.89
N GLY A 311 -0.27 -19.33 12.88
CA GLY A 311 -1.43 -19.10 12.00
C GLY A 311 -2.57 -18.29 12.62
N LYS A 312 -2.41 -17.73 13.82
CA LYS A 312 -3.45 -16.98 14.53
C LYS A 312 -3.09 -15.51 14.69
N PRO A 313 -4.06 -14.59 14.63
CA PRO A 313 -3.80 -13.18 14.94
C PRO A 313 -3.38 -13.01 16.41
N THR A 314 -2.36 -12.18 16.62
CA THR A 314 -1.88 -11.78 17.94
C THR A 314 -2.62 -10.53 18.43
N ALA A 315 -2.28 -10.07 19.66
CA ALA A 315 -2.82 -8.82 20.21
C ALA A 315 -2.63 -7.60 19.28
N ILE A 316 -1.65 -7.60 18.39
CA ILE A 316 -1.45 -6.51 17.42
C ILE A 316 -2.74 -6.25 16.62
N MET A 317 -3.40 -7.32 16.15
CA MET A 317 -4.61 -7.20 15.33
C MET A 317 -5.85 -6.75 16.10
N GLU A 318 -5.84 -6.87 17.43
CA GLU A 318 -6.93 -6.36 18.26
C GLU A 318 -7.10 -4.84 18.13
N ALA A 319 -6.04 -4.09 17.85
CA ALA A 319 -6.12 -2.64 17.60
C ALA A 319 -7.05 -2.32 16.41
N PHE A 320 -7.04 -3.16 15.37
CA PHE A 320 -7.95 -3.02 14.23
C PHE A 320 -9.38 -3.43 14.58
N THR A 321 -9.54 -4.51 15.35
CA THR A 321 -10.86 -4.94 15.85
C THR A 321 -11.52 -3.87 16.69
N GLU A 322 -10.78 -3.25 17.61
CA GLU A 322 -11.27 -2.17 18.47
C GLU A 322 -11.60 -0.91 17.66
N ALA A 323 -10.77 -0.55 16.69
CA ALA A 323 -10.97 0.61 15.83
C ALA A 323 -12.12 0.45 14.83
N SER A 324 -12.57 -0.78 14.56
CA SER A 324 -13.67 -1.07 13.62
C SER A 324 -15.07 -0.95 14.25
N ARG A 325 -15.14 -0.86 15.58
CA ARG A 325 -16.38 -0.69 16.37
C ARG A 325 -16.76 0.78 16.48
#